data_721ff9410c96ba5ce095564722ead333
#
_entry.id   721ff9410c96ba5ce095564722ead333
#
_cell.length_a   1.000
_cell.length_b   1.000
_cell.length_c   1.000
_cell.angle_alpha   90.00
_cell.angle_beta   90.00
_cell.angle_gamma   90.00
#
_symmetry.space_group_name_H-M   'P 1'
#
loop_
_entity.id
_entity.type
_entity.pdbx_description
1 polymer ?
#
loop_
_entity_poly.entity_id
_entity_poly.type
_entity_poly.pdbx_seq_one_letter_code
_entity_poly.pdbx_strand_id
1 'polypeptide(L)'
;MTKKPVVIGLGITQQKGSYAELDEALFLMEKVAMRAINDCGNPKIKDFIDVIDIPKGFWRYRDPGKWIAEKNNFSNAKTSVNKIGVLQQHLINNTCNKIIKGEIRAGLILGGESRAKMIAALKEGVEYKEMELSTNPDQYVKAKDDLYGEGEAEALGLMAVGYYAVMESAMRKSKSLTLKEHEDYLGSMYAEFSKIASKNQYAASDKSISKDQIMLANNDNKPMAYPYNKYHCTSWNVSQASAILICEEELADQLNISKQKRIYPMASSETNHMIALIQRPSLISSAGLKLASEKINEVVDENSINLDFIDLYSCFPVAVQQFENVLNLNTKTSRTITGAMPFAGGPLNNYMLHATVQALLKLRNQSGHSLITGVSGMMTKQSFCLWSSEYQMPFYHADVTKKAQQLDKPIPISKAKHGNGIVIGYTVLYEGTQPSLGVFYIEDSQGERKVVTSQDKEIISSMREKEWIEKEISYHGNQVS
;
A
#
# COMPACT_ATOMS: atom_id res chain seq x y z
N MET A 1 -24.52 -12.47 23.29
CA MET A 1 -24.46 -12.41 21.80
C MET A 1 -23.12 -11.77 21.41
N THR A 2 -22.49 -12.28 20.38
CA THR A 2 -21.26 -11.69 19.85
C THR A 2 -21.57 -10.34 19.21
N LYS A 3 -20.89 -9.27 19.60
CA LYS A 3 -21.11 -7.94 19.05
C LYS A 3 -20.66 -7.89 17.58
N LYS A 4 -21.34 -7.09 16.77
CA LYS A 4 -21.10 -6.99 15.33
C LYS A 4 -20.49 -5.63 15.01
N PRO A 5 -19.27 -5.57 14.46
CA PRO A 5 -18.69 -4.33 13.96
C PRO A 5 -19.38 -3.92 12.65
N VAL A 6 -19.69 -2.64 12.53
CA VAL A 6 -20.29 -2.04 11.34
C VAL A 6 -19.70 -0.67 11.07
N VAL A 7 -19.34 -0.39 9.83
CA VAL A 7 -18.96 0.95 9.38
C VAL A 7 -20.21 1.79 9.20
N ILE A 8 -20.22 2.97 9.82
CA ILE A 8 -21.37 3.88 9.82
C ILE A 8 -21.05 5.27 9.25
N GLY A 9 -19.77 5.63 9.20
CA GLY A 9 -19.36 6.95 8.73
C GLY A 9 -18.07 6.88 7.91
N LEU A 10 -18.01 7.66 6.84
CA LEU A 10 -16.91 7.72 5.89
C LEU A 10 -16.52 9.17 5.62
N GLY A 11 -15.22 9.45 5.69
CA GLY A 11 -14.64 10.74 5.35
C GLY A 11 -13.52 10.59 4.35
N ILE A 12 -13.50 11.41 3.31
CA ILE A 12 -12.46 11.40 2.29
C ILE A 12 -12.25 12.80 1.73
N THR A 13 -11.01 13.15 1.43
CA THR A 13 -10.68 14.43 0.78
C THR A 13 -9.43 14.30 -0.09
N GLN A 14 -9.42 15.09 -1.15
CA GLN A 14 -8.30 15.35 -2.04
C GLN A 14 -8.24 16.85 -2.27
N GLN A 15 -7.04 17.45 -2.19
CA GLN A 15 -6.82 18.87 -2.51
C GLN A 15 -5.75 19.02 -3.59
N LYS A 16 -5.94 20.02 -4.45
CA LYS A 16 -4.98 20.52 -5.44
C LYS A 16 -4.95 22.02 -5.33
N GLY A 17 -3.83 22.66 -5.61
CA GLY A 17 -3.73 24.12 -5.60
C GLY A 17 -2.34 24.64 -5.22
N SER A 18 -2.26 25.94 -4.99
CA SER A 18 -1.12 26.66 -4.46
C SER A 18 -0.89 26.36 -2.96
N TYR A 19 0.22 26.84 -2.42
CA TYR A 19 0.52 26.70 -0.99
C TYR A 19 -0.59 27.24 -0.08
N ALA A 20 -1.17 28.40 -0.44
CA ALA A 20 -2.23 29.04 0.33
C ALA A 20 -3.57 28.29 0.30
N GLU A 21 -3.84 27.53 -0.78
CA GLU A 21 -5.09 26.79 -0.97
C GLU A 21 -5.05 25.39 -0.34
N LEU A 22 -3.86 24.87 -0.06
CA LEU A 22 -3.68 23.54 0.51
C LEU A 22 -3.66 23.58 2.03
N ASP A 23 -4.40 22.70 2.67
CA ASP A 23 -4.33 22.47 4.12
C ASP A 23 -3.08 21.62 4.47
N GLU A 24 -2.54 21.77 5.68
CA GLU A 24 -1.58 20.81 6.21
C GLU A 24 -2.28 19.51 6.63
N ALA A 25 -1.51 18.44 6.82
CA ALA A 25 -2.05 17.10 7.07
C ALA A 25 -2.97 17.04 8.30
N LEU A 26 -2.71 17.82 9.36
CA LEU A 26 -3.53 17.88 10.56
C LEU A 26 -4.96 18.33 10.26
N PHE A 27 -5.10 19.41 9.49
CA PHE A 27 -6.43 19.94 9.14
C PHE A 27 -7.15 19.04 8.12
N LEU A 28 -6.41 18.36 7.24
CA LEU A 28 -7.01 17.34 6.37
C LEU A 28 -7.57 16.17 7.18
N MET A 29 -6.83 15.72 8.19
CA MET A 29 -7.26 14.63 9.08
C MET A 29 -8.48 15.05 9.91
N GLU A 30 -8.51 16.24 10.46
CA GLU A 30 -9.69 16.79 11.14
C GLU A 30 -10.91 16.85 10.20
N LYS A 31 -10.70 17.38 9.00
CA LYS A 31 -11.76 17.52 7.99
C LYS A 31 -12.42 16.18 7.66
N VAL A 32 -11.63 15.12 7.49
CA VAL A 32 -12.19 13.79 7.20
C VAL A 32 -12.80 13.12 8.43
N ALA A 33 -12.29 13.37 9.63
CA ALA A 33 -12.92 12.95 10.88
C ALA A 33 -14.34 13.52 11.00
N MET A 34 -14.48 14.84 10.79
CA MET A 34 -15.78 15.50 10.85
C MET A 34 -16.70 15.10 9.70
N ARG A 35 -16.16 14.80 8.50
CA ARG A 35 -16.94 14.23 7.41
C ARG A 35 -17.51 12.87 7.78
N ALA A 36 -16.72 11.98 8.41
CA ALA A 36 -17.18 10.67 8.85
C ALA A 36 -18.30 10.79 9.92
N ILE A 37 -18.15 11.71 10.88
CA ILE A 37 -19.19 12.01 11.87
C ILE A 37 -20.49 12.52 11.21
N ASN A 38 -20.37 13.46 10.30
CA ASN A 38 -21.53 14.02 9.60
C ASN A 38 -22.20 12.98 8.68
N ASP A 39 -21.36 12.15 8.04
CA ASP A 39 -21.83 11.09 7.16
C ASP A 39 -22.66 10.04 7.92
N CYS A 40 -22.33 9.70 9.17
CA CYS A 40 -23.14 8.75 9.95
C CYS A 40 -24.57 9.27 10.24
N GLY A 41 -24.77 10.58 10.22
CA GLY A 41 -26.09 11.22 10.35
C GLY A 41 -26.55 11.47 11.78
N ASN A 42 -25.79 11.08 12.81
CA ASN A 42 -26.10 11.37 14.20
C ASN A 42 -24.85 11.85 14.96
N PRO A 43 -24.76 13.16 15.32
CA PRO A 43 -23.59 13.73 15.98
C PRO A 43 -23.34 13.19 17.40
N LYS A 44 -24.32 12.56 18.05
CA LYS A 44 -24.15 11.92 19.37
C LYS A 44 -23.16 10.76 19.34
N ILE A 45 -22.82 10.24 18.18
CA ILE A 45 -21.76 9.20 18.05
C ILE A 45 -20.42 9.65 18.65
N LYS A 46 -20.14 10.96 18.69
CA LYS A 46 -18.94 11.53 19.30
C LYS A 46 -18.73 11.10 20.76
N ASP A 47 -19.84 10.93 21.51
CA ASP A 47 -19.81 10.58 22.93
C ASP A 47 -19.41 9.10 23.16
N PHE A 48 -19.38 8.30 22.10
CA PHE A 48 -19.12 6.87 22.10
C PHE A 48 -17.82 6.47 21.41
N ILE A 49 -17.05 7.43 20.87
CA ILE A 49 -15.75 7.13 20.26
C ILE A 49 -14.75 6.85 21.38
N ASP A 50 -14.39 5.58 21.53
CA ASP A 50 -13.45 5.11 22.57
C ASP A 50 -12.00 5.16 22.12
N VAL A 51 -11.75 5.05 20.80
CA VAL A 51 -10.40 5.05 20.22
C VAL A 51 -10.31 5.87 18.95
N ILE A 52 -9.15 6.53 18.76
CA ILE A 52 -8.75 7.17 17.51
C ILE A 52 -7.39 6.58 17.11
N ASP A 53 -7.37 5.83 16.02
CA ASP A 53 -6.17 5.16 15.53
C ASP A 53 -5.66 5.85 14.26
N ILE A 54 -4.38 6.32 14.28
CA ILE A 54 -3.79 7.10 13.20
C ILE A 54 -2.52 6.40 12.66
N PRO A 55 -2.47 6.04 11.37
CA PRO A 55 -1.24 5.62 10.73
C PRO A 55 -0.31 6.83 10.54
N LYS A 56 0.93 6.72 11.02
CA LYS A 56 1.95 7.77 10.97
C LYS A 56 2.30 8.13 9.53
N GLY A 57 2.21 9.41 9.22
CA GLY A 57 2.67 9.99 7.97
C GLY A 57 4.08 10.58 8.06
N PHE A 58 4.50 11.36 7.05
CA PHE A 58 5.77 12.12 7.08
C PHE A 58 5.73 13.35 7.99
N TRP A 59 4.55 13.84 8.32
CA TRP A 59 4.33 14.95 9.23
C TRP A 59 4.95 14.71 10.63
N ARG A 60 5.20 15.80 11.38
CA ARG A 60 5.94 15.76 12.65
C ARG A 60 5.07 15.80 13.91
N TYR A 61 3.75 15.86 13.78
CA TYR A 61 2.83 15.87 14.92
C TYR A 61 3.09 14.67 15.84
N ARG A 62 3.07 14.91 17.16
CA ARG A 62 3.16 13.81 18.13
C ARG A 62 1.86 13.05 18.22
N ASP A 63 0.75 13.75 18.47
CA ASP A 63 -0.58 13.16 18.58
C ASP A 63 -1.64 14.03 17.88
N PRO A 64 -1.86 13.84 16.57
CA PRO A 64 -2.95 14.53 15.88
C PRO A 64 -4.33 14.04 16.33
N GLY A 65 -4.46 12.80 16.84
CA GLY A 65 -5.71 12.24 17.35
C GLY A 65 -6.21 12.98 18.59
N LYS A 66 -5.33 13.27 19.53
CA LYS A 66 -5.65 14.02 20.73
C LYS A 66 -6.12 15.44 20.39
N TRP A 67 -5.40 16.12 19.52
CA TRP A 67 -5.78 17.45 19.07
C TRP A 67 -7.17 17.46 18.40
N ILE A 68 -7.46 16.47 17.53
CA ILE A 68 -8.77 16.33 16.87
C ILE A 68 -9.86 16.06 17.92
N ALA A 69 -9.58 15.17 18.88
CA ALA A 69 -10.53 14.83 19.94
C ALA A 69 -10.90 16.03 20.82
N GLU A 70 -9.90 16.79 21.28
CA GLU A 70 -10.10 17.98 22.12
C GLU A 70 -10.86 19.06 21.37
N LYS A 71 -10.47 19.38 20.14
CA LYS A 71 -11.12 20.39 19.31
C LYS A 71 -12.59 20.07 18.99
N ASN A 72 -12.94 18.80 18.88
CA ASN A 72 -14.26 18.34 18.42
C ASN A 72 -15.10 17.69 19.52
N ASN A 73 -14.64 17.73 20.79
CA ASN A 73 -15.32 17.21 21.98
C ASN A 73 -15.57 15.68 21.90
N PHE A 74 -14.55 14.89 21.54
CA PHE A 74 -14.57 13.42 21.67
C PHE A 74 -14.02 13.06 23.05
N SER A 75 -14.84 13.18 24.08
CA SER A 75 -14.42 13.24 25.49
C SER A 75 -13.77 11.97 26.02
N ASN A 76 -14.03 10.80 25.42
CA ASN A 76 -13.59 9.48 25.91
C ASN A 76 -12.49 8.84 25.08
N ALA A 77 -12.11 9.46 23.95
CA ALA A 77 -11.25 8.83 22.97
C ALA A 77 -9.80 8.69 23.47
N LYS A 78 -9.31 7.46 23.56
CA LYS A 78 -7.88 7.15 23.63
C LYS A 78 -7.26 7.20 22.24
N THR A 79 -6.02 7.64 22.15
CA THR A 79 -5.36 7.87 20.88
C THR A 79 -4.20 6.93 20.66
N SER A 80 -4.02 6.48 19.41
CA SER A 80 -2.83 5.77 19.00
C SER A 80 -2.22 6.36 17.73
N VAL A 81 -0.89 6.39 17.68
CA VAL A 81 -0.11 6.67 16.47
C VAL A 81 0.67 5.42 16.10
N ASN A 82 0.44 4.94 14.87
CA ASN A 82 0.98 3.68 14.39
C ASN A 82 2.13 3.94 13.41
N LYS A 83 3.36 3.51 13.75
CA LYS A 83 4.58 3.75 12.95
C LYS A 83 4.39 3.31 11.50
N ILE A 84 5.04 4.00 10.56
CA ILE A 84 5.21 3.52 9.18
C ILE A 84 5.80 2.10 9.24
N GLY A 85 5.14 1.16 8.54
CA GLY A 85 5.47 -0.26 8.65
C GLY A 85 4.40 -1.10 9.37
N VAL A 86 3.47 -0.48 10.10
CA VAL A 86 2.23 -1.13 10.53
C VAL A 86 1.26 -1.15 9.37
N LEU A 87 0.66 -2.31 9.06
CA LEU A 87 -0.39 -2.43 8.06
C LEU A 87 -1.61 -1.58 8.46
N GLN A 88 -2.14 -0.78 7.55
CA GLN A 88 -3.33 0.02 7.81
C GLN A 88 -4.56 -0.86 8.11
N GLN A 89 -4.65 -2.02 7.45
CA GLN A 89 -5.69 -3.01 7.74
C GLN A 89 -5.66 -3.51 9.18
N HIS A 90 -4.48 -3.58 9.79
CA HIS A 90 -4.34 -3.97 11.21
C HIS A 90 -5.12 -3.06 12.15
N LEU A 91 -5.20 -1.75 11.85
CA LEU A 91 -5.98 -0.80 12.65
C LEU A 91 -7.48 -1.14 12.58
N ILE A 92 -7.97 -1.46 11.38
CA ILE A 92 -9.36 -1.88 11.16
C ILE A 92 -9.65 -3.20 11.90
N ASN A 93 -8.76 -4.20 11.72
CA ASN A 93 -8.88 -5.51 12.38
C ASN A 93 -8.93 -5.37 13.91
N ASN A 94 -8.03 -4.56 14.46
CA ASN A 94 -7.95 -4.31 15.90
C ASN A 94 -9.22 -3.64 16.44
N THR A 95 -9.73 -2.62 15.75
CA THR A 95 -10.98 -1.94 16.11
C THR A 95 -12.17 -2.91 16.06
N CYS A 96 -12.30 -3.70 14.98
CA CYS A 96 -13.36 -4.71 14.86
C CYS A 96 -13.27 -5.76 15.98
N ASN A 97 -12.07 -6.28 16.27
CA ASN A 97 -11.87 -7.27 17.32
C ASN A 97 -12.17 -6.73 18.73
N LYS A 98 -11.81 -5.47 19.03
CA LYS A 98 -12.16 -4.81 20.30
C LYS A 98 -13.68 -4.64 20.44
N ILE A 99 -14.39 -4.30 19.37
CA ILE A 99 -15.88 -4.23 19.35
C ILE A 99 -16.46 -5.61 19.63
N ILE A 100 -15.99 -6.66 18.94
CA ILE A 100 -16.47 -8.04 19.11
C ILE A 100 -16.32 -8.50 20.57
N LYS A 101 -15.19 -8.15 21.22
CA LYS A 101 -14.93 -8.46 22.63
C LYS A 101 -15.68 -7.56 23.61
N GLY A 102 -16.34 -6.50 23.14
CA GLY A 102 -17.01 -5.51 23.98
C GLY A 102 -16.07 -4.58 24.76
N GLU A 103 -14.83 -4.46 24.34
CA GLU A 103 -13.83 -3.57 24.92
C GLU A 103 -14.05 -2.11 24.55
N ILE A 104 -14.63 -1.86 23.37
CA ILE A 104 -15.01 -0.53 22.87
C ILE A 104 -16.37 -0.60 22.19
N ARG A 105 -17.06 0.55 22.12
CA ARG A 105 -18.32 0.71 21.40
C ARG A 105 -18.14 1.29 19.99
N ALA A 106 -17.22 2.23 19.83
CA ALA A 106 -16.89 2.82 18.54
C ALA A 106 -15.40 3.20 18.45
N GLY A 107 -14.87 3.14 17.22
CA GLY A 107 -13.52 3.57 16.89
C GLY A 107 -13.48 4.38 15.59
N LEU A 108 -12.63 5.39 15.58
CA LEU A 108 -12.34 6.25 14.43
C LEU A 108 -10.92 5.97 13.94
N ILE A 109 -10.80 5.50 12.71
CA ILE A 109 -9.51 5.26 12.06
C ILE A 109 -9.36 6.31 10.98
N LEU A 110 -8.29 7.10 11.02
CA LEU A 110 -8.09 8.18 10.06
C LEU A 110 -6.62 8.44 9.80
N GLY A 111 -6.31 8.90 8.59
CA GLY A 111 -4.96 9.30 8.22
C GLY A 111 -4.97 10.36 7.14
N GLY A 112 -3.81 10.95 6.90
CA GLY A 112 -3.67 11.97 5.88
C GLY A 112 -2.23 12.38 5.65
N GLU A 113 -1.99 12.86 4.44
CA GLU A 113 -0.73 13.45 3.96
C GLU A 113 -0.99 14.74 3.23
N SER A 114 -0.07 15.69 3.39
CA SER A 114 -0.08 16.94 2.64
C SER A 114 1.30 17.29 2.06
N ARG A 115 1.96 16.30 1.45
CA ARG A 115 3.23 16.52 0.80
C ARG A 115 3.13 17.49 -0.38
N ALA A 116 1.96 17.57 -1.04
CA ALA A 116 1.72 18.55 -2.10
C ALA A 116 1.89 19.98 -1.59
N LYS A 117 1.44 20.30 -0.35
CA LYS A 117 1.63 21.61 0.27
C LYS A 117 3.12 21.93 0.50
N MET A 118 3.90 20.96 0.96
CA MET A 118 5.35 21.12 1.12
C MET A 118 6.04 21.41 -0.23
N ILE A 119 5.66 20.70 -1.29
CA ILE A 119 6.20 20.92 -2.64
C ILE A 119 5.75 22.28 -3.21
N ALA A 120 4.52 22.69 -2.96
CA ALA A 120 4.04 24.03 -3.35
C ALA A 120 4.83 25.12 -2.64
N ALA A 121 5.08 25.00 -1.33
CA ALA A 121 5.93 25.92 -0.57
C ALA A 121 7.33 26.07 -1.20
N LEU A 122 7.96 24.94 -1.53
CA LEU A 122 9.29 24.94 -2.17
C LEU A 122 9.28 25.66 -3.53
N LYS A 123 8.24 25.43 -4.35
CA LYS A 123 8.10 26.06 -5.68
C LYS A 123 7.82 27.57 -5.58
N GLU A 124 7.08 27.99 -4.58
CA GLU A 124 6.68 29.39 -4.37
C GLU A 124 7.71 30.15 -3.51
N GLY A 125 8.77 29.47 -3.01
CA GLY A 125 9.81 30.10 -2.18
C GLY A 125 9.31 30.53 -0.80
N VAL A 126 8.25 29.89 -0.27
CA VAL A 126 7.72 30.17 1.07
C VAL A 126 8.16 29.08 2.05
N GLU A 127 8.30 29.47 3.33
CA GLU A 127 8.66 28.50 4.38
C GLU A 127 7.49 27.59 4.69
N TYR A 128 7.73 26.26 4.60
CA TYR A 128 6.76 25.27 5.05
C TYR A 128 6.85 25.04 6.55
N LYS A 129 5.76 25.27 7.25
CA LYS A 129 5.65 25.00 8.70
C LYS A 129 4.46 24.09 8.96
N GLU A 130 4.62 23.19 9.91
CA GLU A 130 3.55 22.37 10.48
C GLU A 130 3.23 22.89 11.90
N MET A 131 1.99 22.75 12.31
CA MET A 131 1.58 23.03 13.69
C MET A 131 2.35 22.13 14.65
N GLU A 132 2.87 22.70 15.74
CA GLU A 132 3.55 21.94 16.77
C GLU A 132 2.54 21.34 17.75
N LEU A 133 2.59 20.03 17.93
CA LEU A 133 1.81 19.31 18.94
C LEU A 133 2.77 18.67 19.95
N SER A 134 2.63 19.05 21.23
CA SER A 134 3.52 18.57 22.30
C SER A 134 3.02 17.30 23.01
N THR A 135 1.71 17.04 22.95
CA THR A 135 1.09 15.89 23.63
C THR A 135 1.48 14.57 22.94
N ASN A 136 1.83 13.56 23.73
CA ASN A 136 2.06 12.21 23.20
C ASN A 136 0.75 11.42 23.13
N PRO A 137 0.61 10.47 22.18
CA PRO A 137 -0.54 9.58 22.14
C PRO A 137 -0.55 8.62 23.35
N ASP A 138 -1.74 8.13 23.70
CA ASP A 138 -1.89 7.10 24.73
C ASP A 138 -1.12 5.83 24.37
N GLN A 139 -1.03 5.53 23.06
CA GLN A 139 -0.26 4.40 22.57
C GLN A 139 0.54 4.78 21.30
N TYR A 140 1.81 4.39 21.27
CA TYR A 140 2.63 4.43 20.08
C TYR A 140 2.96 3.01 19.61
N VAL A 141 2.39 2.58 18.48
CA VAL A 141 2.58 1.23 17.95
C VAL A 141 3.82 1.20 17.07
N LYS A 142 4.78 0.35 17.45
CA LYS A 142 6.02 0.13 16.69
C LYS A 142 5.82 -0.96 15.64
N ALA A 143 6.61 -0.89 14.57
CA ALA A 143 6.68 -1.94 13.56
C ALA A 143 8.13 -2.44 13.44
N LYS A 144 8.31 -3.72 13.09
CA LYS A 144 9.58 -4.18 12.55
C LYS A 144 9.78 -3.59 11.17
N ASP A 145 10.98 -3.13 10.87
CA ASP A 145 11.35 -2.44 9.63
C ASP A 145 12.73 -2.87 9.09
N ASP A 146 13.13 -4.12 9.34
CA ASP A 146 14.33 -4.72 8.77
C ASP A 146 14.12 -4.95 7.26
N LEU A 147 14.15 -3.84 6.49
CA LEU A 147 13.80 -3.82 5.07
C LEU A 147 14.95 -4.27 4.17
N TYR A 148 16.18 -4.06 4.60
CA TYR A 148 17.36 -4.18 3.76
C TYR A 148 18.26 -5.32 4.24
N GLY A 149 18.63 -6.20 3.32
CA GLY A 149 19.69 -7.17 3.50
C GLY A 149 21.08 -6.55 3.21
N GLU A 150 22.11 -7.33 3.51
CA GLU A 150 23.47 -6.91 3.26
C GLU A 150 23.72 -6.66 1.76
N GLY A 151 24.31 -5.52 1.42
CA GLY A 151 24.61 -5.08 0.06
C GLY A 151 23.41 -4.44 -0.67
N GLU A 152 22.18 -4.59 -0.18
CA GLU A 152 21.01 -4.04 -0.85
C GLU A 152 20.95 -2.53 -0.82
N ALA A 153 21.09 -1.93 0.36
CA ALA A 153 20.99 -0.48 0.52
C ALA A 153 22.17 0.26 -0.16
N GLU A 154 23.34 -0.35 -0.19
CA GLU A 154 24.51 0.17 -0.89
C GLU A 154 24.29 0.17 -2.41
N ALA A 155 23.64 -0.86 -2.96
CA ALA A 155 23.42 -1.01 -4.40
C ALA A 155 22.17 -0.26 -4.90
N LEU A 156 21.05 -0.34 -4.17
CA LEU A 156 19.75 0.17 -4.59
C LEU A 156 19.33 1.49 -3.90
N GLY A 157 20.08 1.91 -2.88
CA GLY A 157 19.68 3.02 -2.02
C GLY A 157 18.50 2.68 -1.11
N LEU A 158 17.88 3.71 -0.51
CA LEU A 158 16.78 3.54 0.44
C LEU A 158 15.39 3.64 -0.20
N MET A 159 15.33 3.97 -1.49
CA MET A 159 14.06 4.14 -2.21
C MET A 159 13.57 2.81 -2.77
N ALA A 160 12.27 2.53 -2.58
CA ALA A 160 11.66 1.25 -2.91
C ALA A 160 11.74 0.87 -4.40
N VAL A 161 11.86 1.84 -5.31
CA VAL A 161 11.70 1.60 -6.76
C VAL A 161 12.67 0.55 -7.30
N GLY A 162 13.95 0.56 -6.88
CA GLY A 162 14.95 -0.41 -7.33
C GLY A 162 14.60 -1.84 -6.90
N TYR A 163 14.15 -2.01 -5.67
CA TYR A 163 13.72 -3.31 -5.12
C TYR A 163 12.53 -3.90 -5.89
N TYR A 164 11.53 -3.06 -6.16
CA TYR A 164 10.37 -3.49 -6.95
C TYR A 164 10.74 -3.78 -8.41
N ALA A 165 11.70 -3.06 -8.98
CA ALA A 165 12.19 -3.32 -10.32
C ALA A 165 12.95 -4.66 -10.42
N VAL A 166 13.73 -5.04 -9.39
CA VAL A 166 14.33 -6.39 -9.29
C VAL A 166 13.24 -7.46 -9.23
N MET A 167 12.20 -7.28 -8.40
CA MET A 167 11.05 -8.19 -8.37
C MET A 167 10.33 -8.27 -9.73
N GLU A 168 10.21 -7.13 -10.43
CA GLU A 168 9.55 -7.07 -11.75
C GLU A 168 10.28 -7.90 -12.80
N SER A 169 11.62 -7.88 -12.82
CA SER A 169 12.41 -8.72 -13.74
C SER A 169 12.16 -10.22 -13.51
N ALA A 170 12.11 -10.64 -12.25
CA ALA A 170 11.76 -12.00 -11.88
C ALA A 170 10.30 -12.37 -12.24
N MET A 171 9.36 -11.43 -12.04
CA MET A 171 7.95 -11.61 -12.42
C MET A 171 7.78 -11.79 -13.92
N ARG A 172 8.45 -10.95 -14.72
CA ARG A 172 8.46 -11.08 -16.17
C ARG A 172 8.93 -12.46 -16.61
N LYS A 173 10.05 -12.93 -16.06
CA LYS A 173 10.60 -14.25 -16.38
C LYS A 173 9.64 -15.38 -16.01
N SER A 174 9.01 -15.28 -14.83
CA SER A 174 8.04 -16.29 -14.37
C SER A 174 6.82 -16.42 -15.29
N LYS A 175 6.45 -15.34 -15.99
CA LYS A 175 5.38 -15.30 -16.99
C LYS A 175 5.86 -15.68 -18.40
N SER A 176 7.13 -16.00 -18.57
CA SER A 176 7.77 -16.31 -19.86
C SER A 176 7.60 -15.20 -20.91
N LEU A 177 7.50 -13.94 -20.48
CA LEU A 177 7.37 -12.80 -21.38
C LEU A 177 8.75 -12.31 -21.85
N THR A 178 8.84 -12.00 -23.13
CA THR A 178 9.96 -11.21 -23.66
C THR A 178 9.96 -9.80 -23.07
N LEU A 179 11.08 -9.08 -23.18
CA LEU A 179 11.15 -7.69 -22.71
C LEU A 179 10.06 -6.82 -23.35
N LYS A 180 9.82 -6.99 -24.66
CA LYS A 180 8.82 -6.23 -25.41
C LYS A 180 7.39 -6.55 -25.00
N GLU A 181 7.05 -7.83 -24.88
CA GLU A 181 5.71 -8.25 -24.42
C GLU A 181 5.43 -7.76 -23.00
N HIS A 182 6.45 -7.74 -22.14
CA HIS A 182 6.34 -7.22 -20.80
C HIS A 182 6.12 -5.70 -20.77
N GLU A 183 6.85 -4.92 -21.57
CA GLU A 183 6.60 -3.49 -21.75
C GLU A 183 5.16 -3.23 -22.20
N ASP A 184 4.68 -3.99 -23.18
CA ASP A 184 3.33 -3.90 -23.69
C ASP A 184 2.27 -4.24 -22.64
N TYR A 185 2.54 -5.22 -21.79
CA TYR A 185 1.69 -5.60 -20.67
C TYR A 185 1.60 -4.48 -19.64
N LEU A 186 2.75 -3.97 -19.15
CA LEU A 186 2.79 -2.88 -18.16
C LEU A 186 2.12 -1.61 -18.66
N GLY A 187 2.43 -1.21 -19.88
CA GLY A 187 1.85 -0.02 -20.48
C GLY A 187 0.33 -0.11 -20.65
N SER A 188 -0.19 -1.29 -21.05
CA SER A 188 -1.62 -1.53 -21.21
C SER A 188 -2.36 -1.50 -19.86
N MET A 189 -1.83 -2.18 -18.84
CA MET A 189 -2.39 -2.20 -17.49
C MET A 189 -2.47 -0.78 -16.91
N TYR A 190 -1.40 -0.01 -17.01
CA TYR A 190 -1.35 1.34 -16.42
C TYR A 190 -2.13 2.38 -17.21
N ALA A 191 -2.30 2.21 -18.52
CA ALA A 191 -3.21 3.04 -19.32
C ALA A 191 -4.66 2.86 -18.86
N GLU A 192 -5.08 1.62 -18.59
CA GLU A 192 -6.40 1.34 -18.00
C GLU A 192 -6.56 2.01 -16.62
N PHE A 193 -5.57 1.87 -15.74
CA PHE A 193 -5.59 2.50 -14.42
C PHE A 193 -5.67 4.02 -14.49
N SER A 194 -4.89 4.63 -15.38
CA SER A 194 -4.94 6.08 -15.63
C SER A 194 -6.32 6.55 -16.10
N LYS A 195 -6.98 5.77 -16.97
CA LYS A 195 -8.35 6.03 -17.44
C LYS A 195 -9.38 5.96 -16.31
N ILE A 196 -9.19 5.06 -15.35
CA ILE A 196 -10.05 4.98 -14.15
C ILE A 196 -9.81 6.20 -13.25
N ALA A 197 -8.53 6.53 -12.96
CA ALA A 197 -8.16 7.68 -12.16
C ALA A 197 -8.72 8.99 -12.71
N SER A 198 -8.69 9.19 -14.04
CA SER A 198 -9.16 10.42 -14.68
C SER A 198 -10.66 10.69 -14.47
N LYS A 199 -11.44 9.68 -14.10
CA LYS A 199 -12.87 9.76 -13.78
C LYS A 199 -13.15 9.78 -12.28
N ASN A 200 -12.13 9.64 -11.45
CA ASN A 200 -12.26 9.56 -10.01
C ASN A 200 -12.02 10.93 -9.37
N GLN A 201 -13.06 11.53 -8.80
CA GLN A 201 -12.98 12.85 -8.16
C GLN A 201 -11.99 12.94 -6.99
N TYR A 202 -11.59 11.79 -6.42
CA TYR A 202 -10.61 11.70 -5.33
C TYR A 202 -9.20 11.36 -5.81
N ALA A 203 -8.99 11.25 -7.13
CA ALA A 203 -7.68 10.99 -7.69
C ALA A 203 -6.83 12.27 -7.79
N ALA A 204 -5.52 12.10 -7.64
CA ALA A 204 -4.56 13.18 -7.81
C ALA A 204 -4.43 13.62 -9.27
N SER A 205 -4.59 12.70 -10.23
CA SER A 205 -4.56 12.98 -11.67
C SER A 205 -5.97 12.92 -12.27
N ASP A 206 -6.29 13.89 -13.09
CA ASP A 206 -7.51 13.96 -13.91
C ASP A 206 -7.24 13.65 -15.40
N LYS A 207 -5.99 13.25 -15.72
CA LYS A 207 -5.55 12.96 -17.08
C LYS A 207 -5.57 11.46 -17.34
N SER A 208 -6.12 11.07 -18.48
CA SER A 208 -5.95 9.73 -19.04
C SER A 208 -4.66 9.70 -19.86
N ILE A 209 -3.73 8.83 -19.48
CA ILE A 209 -2.41 8.70 -20.10
C ILE A 209 -2.43 7.45 -21.01
N SER A 210 -1.99 7.58 -22.24
CA SER A 210 -1.94 6.45 -23.17
C SER A 210 -0.82 5.47 -22.84
N LYS A 211 -0.91 4.23 -23.36
CA LYS A 211 0.13 3.21 -23.25
C LYS A 211 1.50 3.74 -23.69
N ASP A 212 1.56 4.37 -24.84
CA ASP A 212 2.82 4.89 -25.40
C ASP A 212 3.42 5.99 -24.51
N GLN A 213 2.59 6.88 -23.96
CA GLN A 213 3.04 7.91 -23.03
C GLN A 213 3.56 7.33 -21.70
N ILE A 214 2.98 6.23 -21.24
CA ILE A 214 3.44 5.54 -20.02
C ILE A 214 4.80 4.89 -20.24
N MET A 215 4.99 4.26 -21.39
CA MET A 215 6.24 3.55 -21.70
C MET A 215 7.35 4.49 -22.16
N LEU A 216 7.03 5.62 -22.81
CA LEU A 216 8.02 6.57 -23.31
C LEU A 216 8.64 7.39 -22.16
N ALA A 217 9.93 7.18 -21.92
CA ALA A 217 10.69 8.01 -21.00
C ALA A 217 10.94 9.42 -21.58
N ASN A 218 10.63 10.46 -20.81
CA ASN A 218 10.84 11.86 -21.14
C ASN A 218 10.95 12.72 -19.87
N ASN A 219 10.98 14.04 -19.98
CA ASN A 219 11.12 14.94 -18.84
C ASN A 219 9.99 14.82 -17.80
N ASP A 220 8.77 14.55 -18.21
CA ASP A 220 7.60 14.38 -17.33
C ASP A 220 7.50 12.96 -16.77
N ASN A 221 7.94 11.98 -17.57
CA ASN A 221 7.93 10.55 -17.26
C ASN A 221 9.37 10.00 -17.24
N LYS A 222 10.17 10.50 -16.31
CA LYS A 222 11.60 10.12 -16.18
C LYS A 222 11.75 8.62 -15.89
N PRO A 223 12.80 7.98 -16.42
CA PRO A 223 13.16 6.63 -15.97
C PRO A 223 13.56 6.66 -14.50
N MET A 224 13.16 5.63 -13.77
CA MET A 224 13.38 5.54 -12.31
C MET A 224 14.30 4.37 -11.94
N ALA A 225 13.91 3.17 -12.33
CA ALA A 225 14.70 1.94 -12.28
C ALA A 225 14.12 0.97 -13.31
N TYR A 226 14.92 0.45 -14.23
CA TYR A 226 14.43 -0.41 -15.32
C TYR A 226 13.65 -1.62 -14.79
N PRO A 227 12.41 -1.91 -15.28
CA PRO A 227 11.77 -1.29 -16.46
C PRO A 227 10.87 -0.07 -16.16
N TYR A 228 10.91 0.51 -14.98
CA TYR A 228 9.99 1.51 -14.52
C TYR A 228 10.35 2.95 -14.90
N ASN A 229 9.37 3.65 -15.44
CA ASN A 229 9.34 5.11 -15.51
C ASN A 229 8.50 5.68 -14.37
N LYS A 230 8.48 7.00 -14.20
CA LYS A 230 7.73 7.69 -13.14
C LYS A 230 6.22 7.32 -13.12
N TYR A 231 5.58 7.11 -14.28
CA TYR A 231 4.17 6.71 -14.35
C TYR A 231 3.89 5.28 -13.87
N HIS A 232 4.91 4.46 -13.63
CA HIS A 232 4.79 3.18 -12.95
C HIS A 232 4.95 3.28 -11.43
N CYS A 233 5.35 4.44 -10.91
CA CYS A 233 5.70 4.63 -9.52
C CYS A 233 4.64 5.44 -8.78
N THR A 234 4.45 5.15 -7.50
CA THR A 234 3.55 5.90 -6.62
C THR A 234 3.76 7.41 -6.71
N SER A 235 2.70 8.15 -6.97
CA SER A 235 2.68 9.62 -6.87
C SER A 235 2.39 10.03 -5.42
N TRP A 236 3.42 10.36 -4.67
CA TRP A 236 3.31 10.69 -3.24
C TRP A 236 3.24 12.17 -2.90
N ASN A 237 3.38 13.06 -3.91
CA ASN A 237 3.24 14.51 -3.74
C ASN A 237 1.75 14.91 -3.83
N VAL A 238 0.96 14.47 -2.86
CA VAL A 238 -0.49 14.64 -2.79
C VAL A 238 -0.91 15.26 -1.47
N SER A 239 -2.12 15.82 -1.42
CA SER A 239 -2.82 16.26 -0.22
C SER A 239 -4.12 15.49 -0.13
N GLN A 240 -4.09 14.36 0.58
CA GLN A 240 -5.18 13.39 0.69
C GLN A 240 -5.34 12.92 2.12
N ALA A 241 -6.59 12.74 2.55
CA ALA A 241 -6.92 12.15 3.84
C ALA A 241 -8.19 11.30 3.74
N SER A 242 -8.32 10.34 4.65
CA SER A 242 -9.50 9.49 4.77
C SER A 242 -9.76 9.10 6.22
N ALA A 243 -11.04 8.81 6.53
CA ALA A 243 -11.50 8.38 7.84
C ALA A 243 -12.60 7.32 7.72
N ILE A 244 -12.56 6.32 8.60
CA ILE A 244 -13.55 5.26 8.74
C ILE A 244 -14.02 5.25 10.18
N LEU A 245 -15.34 5.39 10.40
CA LEU A 245 -15.98 5.28 11.69
C LEU A 245 -16.69 3.93 11.80
N ILE A 246 -16.24 3.11 12.75
CA ILE A 246 -16.76 1.77 13.00
C ILE A 246 -17.38 1.73 14.40
N CYS A 247 -18.56 1.11 14.54
CA CYS A 247 -19.16 0.88 15.86
C CYS A 247 -19.76 -0.52 15.99
N GLU A 248 -20.23 -0.87 17.18
CA GLU A 248 -21.11 -2.02 17.38
C GLU A 248 -22.48 -1.76 16.73
N GLU A 249 -23.08 -2.75 16.10
CA GLU A 249 -24.36 -2.60 15.39
C GLU A 249 -25.49 -2.15 16.34
N GLU A 250 -25.51 -2.62 17.58
CA GLU A 250 -26.47 -2.20 18.59
C GLU A 250 -26.41 -0.70 18.90
N LEU A 251 -25.20 -0.11 18.88
CA LEU A 251 -25.05 1.34 19.02
C LEU A 251 -25.59 2.07 17.80
N ALA A 252 -25.36 1.53 16.59
CA ALA A 252 -25.93 2.10 15.37
C ALA A 252 -27.46 2.09 15.39
N ASP A 253 -28.09 1.02 15.93
CA ASP A 253 -29.53 0.94 16.13
C ASP A 253 -30.00 1.93 17.19
N GLN A 254 -29.32 2.01 18.35
CA GLN A 254 -29.62 2.94 19.43
C GLN A 254 -29.60 4.40 18.96
N LEU A 255 -28.67 4.74 18.09
CA LEU A 255 -28.52 6.08 17.52
C LEU A 255 -29.38 6.32 16.27
N ASN A 256 -30.20 5.36 15.86
CA ASN A 256 -31.03 5.39 14.65
C ASN A 256 -30.25 5.70 13.38
N ILE A 257 -29.03 5.16 13.27
CA ILE A 257 -28.22 5.31 12.05
C ILE A 257 -28.81 4.46 10.94
N SER A 258 -29.09 5.08 9.79
CA SER A 258 -29.71 4.41 8.65
C SER A 258 -28.98 3.14 8.23
N LYS A 259 -29.71 2.07 7.97
CA LYS A 259 -29.14 0.81 7.44
C LYS A 259 -28.44 0.99 6.10
N GLN A 260 -28.91 1.92 5.26
CA GLN A 260 -28.26 2.24 3.97
C GLN A 260 -26.84 2.81 4.12
N LYS A 261 -26.47 3.30 5.29
CA LYS A 261 -25.12 3.80 5.57
C LYS A 261 -24.18 2.73 6.10
N ARG A 262 -24.72 1.56 6.46
CA ARG A 262 -23.97 0.50 7.12
C ARG A 262 -23.27 -0.39 6.10
N ILE A 263 -21.97 -0.63 6.32
CA ILE A 263 -21.16 -1.59 5.56
C ILE A 263 -20.48 -2.52 6.55
N TYR A 264 -20.44 -3.80 6.23
CA TYR A 264 -19.96 -4.83 7.13
C TYR A 264 -18.60 -5.38 6.67
N PRO A 265 -17.57 -5.41 7.58
CA PRO A 265 -16.40 -6.22 7.32
C PRO A 265 -16.80 -7.69 7.42
N MET A 266 -16.45 -8.49 6.41
CA MET A 266 -16.76 -9.92 6.39
C MET A 266 -15.55 -10.74 6.84
N ALA A 267 -14.44 -10.58 6.13
CA ALA A 267 -13.22 -11.33 6.39
C ALA A 267 -12.00 -10.45 6.17
N SER A 268 -10.98 -10.65 6.99
CA SER A 268 -9.68 -10.06 6.81
C SER A 268 -8.58 -11.07 7.11
N SER A 269 -7.49 -10.97 6.37
CA SER A 269 -6.28 -11.73 6.65
C SER A 269 -5.04 -10.85 6.52
N GLU A 270 -4.02 -11.13 7.32
CA GLU A 270 -2.77 -10.37 7.30
C GLU A 270 -1.55 -11.24 7.60
N THR A 271 -0.41 -10.79 7.08
CA THR A 271 0.92 -11.29 7.45
C THR A 271 1.85 -10.12 7.72
N ASN A 272 2.63 -10.25 8.79
CA ASN A 272 3.62 -9.26 9.22
C ASN A 272 5.05 -9.85 9.23
N HIS A 273 5.28 -10.95 8.50
CA HIS A 273 6.59 -11.58 8.40
C HIS A 273 7.50 -10.79 7.46
N MET A 274 8.67 -10.36 7.94
CA MET A 274 9.63 -9.60 7.17
C MET A 274 10.89 -10.41 6.91
N ILE A 275 11.28 -10.46 5.63
CA ILE A 275 12.58 -10.91 5.14
C ILE A 275 13.04 -9.90 4.09
N ALA A 276 14.29 -9.44 4.18
CA ALA A 276 14.90 -8.58 3.17
C ALA A 276 14.86 -9.25 1.78
N LEU A 277 14.70 -8.48 0.71
CA LEU A 277 14.41 -9.03 -0.62
C LEU A 277 15.43 -10.06 -1.09
N ILE A 278 16.72 -9.78 -0.91
CA ILE A 278 17.80 -10.69 -1.30
C ILE A 278 17.73 -12.04 -0.58
N GLN A 279 17.17 -12.07 0.63
CA GLN A 279 17.08 -13.28 1.45
C GLN A 279 15.74 -14.02 1.31
N ARG A 280 14.78 -13.52 0.51
CA ARG A 280 13.48 -14.21 0.33
C ARG A 280 13.63 -15.47 -0.48
N PRO A 281 13.01 -16.59 -0.10
CA PRO A 281 12.99 -17.82 -0.92
C PRO A 281 12.53 -17.57 -2.35
N SER A 282 11.58 -16.65 -2.54
CA SER A 282 11.15 -16.18 -3.86
C SER A 282 11.09 -14.66 -3.90
N LEU A 283 11.55 -14.05 -4.99
CA LEU A 283 11.46 -12.59 -5.19
C LEU A 283 10.02 -12.13 -5.49
N ILE A 284 9.14 -13.03 -5.94
CA ILE A 284 7.81 -12.68 -6.47
C ILE A 284 6.65 -13.32 -5.69
N SER A 285 6.94 -13.99 -4.59
CA SER A 285 5.93 -14.64 -3.74
C SER A 285 6.47 -14.79 -2.32
N SER A 286 5.58 -15.05 -1.35
CA SER A 286 5.94 -15.46 0.01
C SER A 286 4.90 -16.41 0.57
N ALA A 287 5.29 -17.23 1.55
CA ALA A 287 4.33 -18.08 2.28
C ALA A 287 3.25 -17.22 2.95
N GLY A 288 3.63 -16.03 3.46
CA GLY A 288 2.68 -15.11 4.07
C GLY A 288 1.61 -14.61 3.09
N LEU A 289 2.01 -14.21 1.88
CA LEU A 289 1.08 -13.78 0.84
C LEU A 289 0.11 -14.90 0.45
N LYS A 290 0.62 -16.12 0.23
CA LYS A 290 -0.19 -17.31 -0.12
C LYS A 290 -1.17 -17.67 0.99
N LEU A 291 -0.69 -17.85 2.22
CA LEU A 291 -1.54 -18.21 3.36
C LEU A 291 -2.62 -17.16 3.66
N ALA A 292 -2.29 -15.87 3.54
CA ALA A 292 -3.27 -14.82 3.77
C ALA A 292 -4.32 -14.78 2.65
N SER A 293 -3.94 -14.95 1.39
CA SER A 293 -4.90 -15.02 0.28
C SER A 293 -5.77 -16.27 0.33
N GLU A 294 -5.23 -17.45 0.72
CA GLU A 294 -6.00 -18.67 0.92
C GLU A 294 -7.17 -18.45 1.88
N LYS A 295 -6.94 -17.73 3.01
CA LYS A 295 -8.00 -17.42 3.98
C LYS A 295 -9.13 -16.56 3.41
N ILE A 296 -8.85 -15.73 2.44
CA ILE A 296 -9.87 -14.91 1.75
C ILE A 296 -10.56 -15.71 0.65
N ASN A 297 -9.78 -16.46 -0.16
CA ASN A 297 -10.33 -17.32 -1.20
C ASN A 297 -11.28 -18.37 -0.60
N GLU A 298 -10.92 -19.00 0.56
CA GLU A 298 -11.80 -19.90 1.31
C GLU A 298 -13.17 -19.26 1.58
N VAL A 299 -13.19 -18.02 2.12
CA VAL A 299 -14.44 -17.30 2.43
C VAL A 299 -15.22 -16.95 1.15
N VAL A 300 -14.52 -16.53 0.09
CA VAL A 300 -15.13 -16.19 -1.20
C VAL A 300 -15.80 -17.42 -1.82
N ASP A 301 -15.10 -18.55 -1.85
CA ASP A 301 -15.56 -19.78 -2.47
C ASP A 301 -16.70 -20.43 -1.67
N GLU A 302 -16.56 -20.56 -0.33
CA GLU A 302 -17.57 -21.15 0.56
C GLU A 302 -18.91 -20.39 0.54
N ASN A 303 -18.85 -19.06 0.36
CA ASN A 303 -20.06 -18.21 0.35
C ASN A 303 -20.48 -17.81 -1.07
N SER A 304 -19.85 -18.34 -2.12
CA SER A 304 -20.11 -18.02 -3.54
C SER A 304 -20.13 -16.50 -3.81
N ILE A 305 -19.16 -15.78 -3.26
CA ILE A 305 -19.11 -14.31 -3.32
C ILE A 305 -18.64 -13.86 -4.70
N ASN A 306 -19.43 -12.97 -5.32
CA ASN A 306 -18.95 -12.20 -6.46
C ASN A 306 -18.27 -10.92 -5.98
N LEU A 307 -17.04 -10.67 -6.43
CA LEU A 307 -16.29 -9.45 -6.13
C LEU A 307 -16.62 -8.36 -7.16
N ASP A 308 -17.46 -7.39 -6.76
CA ASP A 308 -17.92 -6.31 -7.63
C ASP A 308 -16.87 -5.18 -7.72
N PHE A 309 -16.17 -4.92 -6.63
CA PHE A 309 -15.16 -3.86 -6.54
C PHE A 309 -13.86 -4.39 -5.95
N ILE A 310 -12.77 -4.15 -6.65
CA ILE A 310 -11.43 -4.58 -6.23
C ILE A 310 -10.49 -3.38 -6.25
N ASP A 311 -9.65 -3.24 -5.22
CA ASP A 311 -8.47 -2.37 -5.28
C ASP A 311 -7.25 -3.12 -4.80
N LEU A 312 -6.43 -3.56 -5.74
CA LEU A 312 -5.14 -4.17 -5.45
C LEU A 312 -4.12 -3.08 -5.16
N TYR A 313 -3.35 -3.26 -4.09
CA TYR A 313 -2.31 -2.30 -3.72
C TYR A 313 -1.30 -2.14 -4.85
N SER A 314 -1.13 -0.93 -5.34
CA SER A 314 -0.56 -0.62 -6.65
C SER A 314 0.62 0.36 -6.58
N CYS A 315 1.48 0.21 -5.56
CA CYS A 315 2.67 1.06 -5.44
C CYS A 315 3.61 0.94 -6.65
N PHE A 316 3.70 -0.25 -7.22
CA PHE A 316 4.42 -0.60 -8.45
C PHE A 316 3.70 -1.75 -9.17
N PRO A 317 3.92 -1.96 -10.47
CA PRO A 317 3.24 -3.00 -11.24
C PRO A 317 3.35 -4.40 -10.68
N VAL A 318 4.54 -4.80 -10.22
CA VAL A 318 4.76 -6.16 -9.66
C VAL A 318 3.92 -6.41 -8.40
N ALA A 319 3.57 -5.39 -7.64
CA ALA A 319 2.70 -5.56 -6.47
C ALA A 319 1.29 -6.00 -6.89
N VAL A 320 0.71 -5.37 -7.90
CA VAL A 320 -0.58 -5.77 -8.49
C VAL A 320 -0.51 -7.21 -8.98
N GLN A 321 0.55 -7.55 -9.72
CA GLN A 321 0.74 -8.89 -10.30
C GLN A 321 0.89 -9.99 -9.23
N GLN A 322 1.56 -9.68 -8.11
CA GLN A 322 1.68 -10.64 -7.00
C GLN A 322 0.31 -10.95 -6.37
N PHE A 323 -0.56 -9.93 -6.21
CA PHE A 323 -1.92 -10.15 -5.73
C PHE A 323 -2.79 -10.90 -6.75
N GLU A 324 -2.68 -10.59 -8.04
CA GLU A 324 -3.37 -11.33 -9.11
C GLU A 324 -3.02 -12.81 -9.13
N ASN A 325 -1.76 -13.15 -8.87
CA ASN A 325 -1.27 -14.54 -8.89
C ASN A 325 -1.82 -15.40 -7.74
N VAL A 326 -2.32 -14.80 -6.66
CA VAL A 326 -2.78 -15.54 -5.46
C VAL A 326 -4.28 -15.44 -5.22
N LEU A 327 -4.97 -14.57 -5.95
CA LEU A 327 -6.42 -14.36 -5.82
C LEU A 327 -7.15 -14.97 -7.01
N ASN A 328 -8.28 -15.64 -6.74
CA ASN A 328 -9.16 -16.21 -7.78
C ASN A 328 -10.03 -15.09 -8.38
N LEU A 329 -9.43 -14.19 -9.16
CA LEU A 329 -10.11 -13.02 -9.70
C LEU A 329 -10.73 -13.27 -11.07
N ASN A 330 -11.96 -12.80 -11.25
CA ASN A 330 -12.57 -12.75 -12.57
C ASN A 330 -11.79 -11.79 -13.48
N THR A 331 -11.48 -12.21 -14.71
CA THR A 331 -10.72 -11.43 -15.70
C THR A 331 -11.43 -10.14 -16.13
N LYS A 332 -12.75 -10.06 -15.98
CA LYS A 332 -13.57 -8.90 -16.34
C LYS A 332 -13.61 -7.80 -15.25
N THR A 333 -13.29 -8.15 -13.99
CA THR A 333 -13.31 -7.18 -12.89
C THR A 333 -12.03 -6.36 -12.92
N SER A 334 -12.16 -5.05 -12.90
CA SER A 334 -10.99 -4.14 -12.83
C SER A 334 -10.20 -4.37 -11.54
N ARG A 335 -8.88 -4.27 -11.62
CA ARG A 335 -7.94 -4.44 -10.49
C ARG A 335 -7.84 -3.22 -9.58
N THR A 336 -8.47 -2.14 -9.96
CA THR A 336 -8.51 -0.92 -9.17
C THR A 336 -9.81 -0.18 -9.33
N ILE A 337 -10.31 0.39 -8.24
CA ILE A 337 -11.42 1.35 -8.24
C ILE A 337 -10.93 2.78 -8.11
N THR A 338 -9.71 2.96 -7.60
CA THR A 338 -9.09 4.27 -7.40
C THR A 338 -8.41 4.80 -8.67
N GLY A 339 -7.90 3.91 -9.51
CA GLY A 339 -7.05 4.21 -10.65
C GLY A 339 -5.55 4.09 -10.35
N ALA A 340 -5.20 3.36 -9.29
CA ALA A 340 -3.84 3.03 -8.84
C ALA A 340 -3.00 4.22 -8.35
N MET A 341 -2.02 3.93 -7.51
CA MET A 341 -1.22 4.94 -6.77
C MET A 341 -0.43 5.92 -7.64
N PRO A 342 0.02 5.59 -8.85
CA PRO A 342 0.66 6.58 -9.73
C PRO A 342 -0.27 7.70 -10.18
N PHE A 343 -1.55 7.44 -10.33
CA PHE A 343 -2.55 8.37 -10.87
C PHE A 343 -3.55 8.83 -9.81
N ALA A 344 -4.07 7.91 -9.01
CA ALA A 344 -4.97 8.22 -7.90
C ALA A 344 -4.26 8.99 -6.77
N GLY A 345 -2.95 8.80 -6.65
CA GLY A 345 -2.14 9.32 -5.57
C GLY A 345 -1.86 8.27 -4.49
N GLY A 346 -0.71 8.38 -3.87
CA GLY A 346 -0.26 7.51 -2.79
C GLY A 346 0.09 8.31 -1.54
N PRO A 347 -0.89 8.64 -0.69
CA PRO A 347 -0.67 9.40 0.53
C PRO A 347 0.02 8.56 1.61
N LEU A 348 1.21 8.04 1.29
CA LEU A 348 2.07 7.23 2.13
C LEU A 348 1.28 6.16 2.92
N ASN A 349 1.22 6.29 4.25
CA ASN A 349 0.59 5.33 5.14
C ASN A 349 -0.94 5.55 5.27
N ASN A 350 -1.59 6.06 4.22
CA ASN A 350 -3.04 6.29 4.18
C ASN A 350 -3.69 5.80 2.87
N TYR A 351 -2.94 5.22 1.92
CA TYR A 351 -3.52 4.82 0.64
C TYR A 351 -4.57 3.73 0.79
N MET A 352 -4.28 2.67 1.55
CA MET A 352 -5.23 1.57 1.74
C MET A 352 -6.53 2.05 2.39
N LEU A 353 -6.46 2.94 3.41
CA LEU A 353 -7.66 3.55 4.00
C LEU A 353 -8.42 4.40 2.97
N HIS A 354 -7.70 5.17 2.13
CA HIS A 354 -8.29 5.98 1.06
C HIS A 354 -9.01 5.11 0.01
N ALA A 355 -8.41 3.97 -0.39
CA ALA A 355 -9.03 2.99 -1.27
C ALA A 355 -10.24 2.32 -0.60
N THR A 356 -10.11 1.94 0.68
CA THR A 356 -11.22 1.35 1.45
C THR A 356 -12.41 2.29 1.50
N VAL A 357 -12.23 3.56 1.86
CA VAL A 357 -13.35 4.53 1.89
C VAL A 357 -14.05 4.64 0.53
N GLN A 358 -13.30 4.67 -0.57
CA GLN A 358 -13.89 4.71 -1.92
C GLN A 358 -14.69 3.44 -2.24
N ALA A 359 -14.18 2.27 -1.86
CA ALA A 359 -14.90 1.00 -2.01
C ALA A 359 -16.22 1.00 -1.22
N LEU A 360 -16.16 1.42 0.05
CA LEU A 360 -17.35 1.46 0.91
C LEU A 360 -18.39 2.48 0.42
N LEU A 361 -17.98 3.61 -0.14
CA LEU A 361 -18.88 4.56 -0.80
C LEU A 361 -19.55 3.94 -2.04
N LYS A 362 -18.83 3.13 -2.83
CA LYS A 362 -19.43 2.39 -3.95
C LYS A 362 -20.45 1.36 -3.46
N LEU A 363 -20.13 0.58 -2.42
CA LEU A 363 -21.01 -0.42 -1.81
C LEU A 363 -22.30 0.19 -1.23
N ARG A 364 -22.28 1.44 -0.78
CA ARG A 364 -23.52 2.15 -0.35
C ARG A 364 -24.44 2.51 -1.51
N ASN A 365 -23.87 2.77 -2.68
CA ASN A 365 -24.61 3.13 -3.87
C ASN A 365 -25.03 1.91 -4.70
N GLN A 366 -24.30 0.81 -4.57
CA GLN A 366 -24.53 -0.43 -5.30
C GLN A 366 -24.22 -1.60 -4.36
N SER A 367 -25.23 -2.37 -3.99
CA SER A 367 -25.07 -3.56 -3.13
C SER A 367 -24.09 -4.55 -3.77
N GLY A 368 -23.34 -5.28 -2.94
CA GLY A 368 -22.37 -6.27 -3.38
C GLY A 368 -21.18 -6.42 -2.44
N HIS A 369 -20.05 -6.85 -2.99
CA HIS A 369 -18.83 -7.12 -2.23
C HIS A 369 -17.62 -6.40 -2.81
N SER A 370 -16.70 -6.05 -1.92
CA SER A 370 -15.43 -5.43 -2.31
C SER A 370 -14.25 -6.09 -1.62
N LEU A 371 -13.15 -6.26 -2.36
CA LEU A 371 -11.87 -6.73 -1.85
C LEU A 371 -10.81 -5.64 -1.95
N ILE A 372 -10.21 -5.28 -0.82
CA ILE A 372 -9.12 -4.31 -0.74
C ILE A 372 -7.87 -5.01 -0.22
N THR A 373 -6.73 -4.75 -0.85
CA THR A 373 -5.44 -5.27 -0.39
C THR A 373 -4.56 -4.16 0.16
N GLY A 374 -3.65 -4.52 1.04
CA GLY A 374 -2.70 -3.59 1.65
C GLY A 374 -1.29 -4.17 1.70
N VAL A 375 -0.30 -3.29 1.62
CA VAL A 375 1.12 -3.67 1.68
C VAL A 375 1.86 -2.76 2.65
N SER A 376 2.87 -3.32 3.30
CA SER A 376 3.92 -2.58 3.95
C SER A 376 5.27 -3.29 3.76
N GLY A 377 6.37 -2.56 3.93
CA GLY A 377 7.71 -3.14 3.94
C GLY A 377 8.13 -3.82 2.63
N MET A 378 7.95 -3.21 1.46
CA MET A 378 8.38 -3.74 0.16
C MET A 378 7.85 -5.16 -0.14
N MET A 379 6.54 -5.35 -0.05
CA MET A 379 5.90 -6.66 -0.22
C MET A 379 6.33 -7.72 0.82
N THR A 380 6.76 -7.31 2.01
CA THR A 380 7.00 -8.26 3.11
C THR A 380 5.75 -8.50 3.94
N LYS A 381 4.93 -7.45 4.10
CA LYS A 381 3.68 -7.50 4.85
C LYS A 381 2.53 -7.27 3.89
N GLN A 382 1.55 -8.14 3.94
CA GLN A 382 0.35 -8.05 3.10
C GLN A 382 -0.91 -8.21 3.94
N SER A 383 -1.97 -7.58 3.47
CA SER A 383 -3.30 -7.71 4.05
C SER A 383 -4.37 -7.73 2.98
N PHE A 384 -5.49 -8.34 3.34
CA PHE A 384 -6.70 -8.46 2.54
C PHE A 384 -7.89 -8.14 3.41
N CYS A 385 -8.89 -7.46 2.88
CA CYS A 385 -10.16 -7.27 3.56
C CYS A 385 -11.32 -7.36 2.58
N LEU A 386 -12.26 -8.23 2.90
CA LEU A 386 -13.52 -8.44 2.20
C LEU A 386 -14.63 -7.66 2.93
N TRP A 387 -15.37 -6.87 2.17
CA TRP A 387 -16.45 -6.02 2.63
C TRP A 387 -17.76 -6.37 1.96
N SER A 388 -18.89 -6.22 2.68
CA SER A 388 -20.24 -6.41 2.13
C SER A 388 -21.14 -5.23 2.48
N SER A 389 -22.04 -4.90 1.56
CA SER A 389 -23.14 -3.95 1.79
C SER A 389 -24.16 -4.48 2.80
N GLU A 390 -24.19 -5.79 3.06
CA GLU A 390 -25.14 -6.46 3.97
C GLU A 390 -24.40 -7.37 4.94
N TYR A 391 -24.96 -7.54 6.14
CA TYR A 391 -24.43 -8.51 7.10
C TYR A 391 -24.72 -9.93 6.61
N GLN A 392 -23.67 -10.72 6.41
CA GLN A 392 -23.80 -12.12 5.95
C GLN A 392 -23.23 -13.12 6.97
N MET A 393 -22.15 -12.75 7.67
CA MET A 393 -21.44 -13.63 8.60
C MET A 393 -20.74 -12.82 9.69
N PRO A 394 -20.38 -13.44 10.84
CA PRO A 394 -19.51 -12.82 11.83
C PRO A 394 -18.16 -12.46 11.18
N PHE A 395 -17.59 -11.30 11.56
CA PHE A 395 -16.29 -10.89 11.06
C PHE A 395 -15.22 -11.94 11.38
N TYR A 396 -14.59 -12.45 10.33
CA TYR A 396 -13.45 -13.39 10.41
C TYR A 396 -12.13 -12.67 10.26
N HIS A 397 -11.19 -12.92 11.17
CA HIS A 397 -9.84 -12.35 11.08
C HIS A 397 -8.77 -13.42 11.26
N ALA A 398 -7.83 -13.51 10.32
CA ALA A 398 -6.69 -14.41 10.35
C ALA A 398 -5.36 -13.66 10.28
N ASP A 399 -4.54 -13.76 11.32
CA ASP A 399 -3.12 -13.40 11.29
C ASP A 399 -2.29 -14.66 11.03
N VAL A 400 -1.70 -14.77 9.83
CA VAL A 400 -0.91 -15.93 9.41
C VAL A 400 0.59 -15.76 9.63
N THR A 401 1.01 -14.69 10.30
CA THR A 401 2.43 -14.31 10.48
C THR A 401 3.28 -15.45 11.06
N LYS A 402 2.82 -16.11 12.11
CA LYS A 402 3.57 -17.20 12.76
C LYS A 402 3.79 -18.38 11.81
N LYS A 403 2.77 -18.76 11.03
CA LYS A 403 2.87 -19.85 10.06
C LYS A 403 3.79 -19.46 8.90
N ALA A 404 3.71 -18.23 8.41
CA ALA A 404 4.61 -17.71 7.39
C ALA A 404 6.08 -17.76 7.85
N GLN A 405 6.39 -17.37 9.09
CA GLN A 405 7.75 -17.45 9.66
C GLN A 405 8.32 -18.89 9.74
N GLN A 406 7.46 -19.89 9.85
CA GLN A 406 7.88 -21.29 9.86
C GLN A 406 8.25 -21.79 8.46
N LEU A 407 7.56 -21.29 7.43
CA LEU A 407 7.71 -21.73 6.05
C LEU A 407 8.78 -20.96 5.28
N ASP A 408 8.77 -19.64 5.38
CA ASP A 408 9.76 -18.78 4.72
C ASP A 408 10.97 -18.57 5.65
N LYS A 409 12.07 -19.29 5.36
CA LYS A 409 13.35 -19.10 6.03
C LYS A 409 14.24 -18.20 5.18
N PRO A 410 14.98 -17.24 5.79
CA PRO A 410 15.92 -16.41 5.05
C PRO A 410 17.00 -17.25 4.35
N ILE A 411 17.23 -16.98 3.08
CA ILE A 411 18.36 -17.54 2.32
C ILE A 411 19.66 -16.89 2.84
N PRO A 412 20.74 -17.65 3.07
CA PRO A 412 22.01 -17.10 3.50
C PRO A 412 22.61 -16.10 2.49
N ILE A 413 23.39 -15.14 3.00
CA ILE A 413 24.14 -14.19 2.19
C ILE A 413 25.57 -14.67 2.02
N SER A 414 26.02 -14.78 0.76
CA SER A 414 27.38 -15.20 0.42
C SER A 414 28.40 -14.17 0.86
N LYS A 415 29.43 -14.62 1.56
CA LYS A 415 30.58 -13.83 2.02
C LYS A 415 31.79 -13.98 1.07
N ALA A 416 31.66 -14.75 0.02
CA ALA A 416 32.72 -14.98 -0.96
C ALA A 416 33.14 -13.65 -1.62
N LYS A 417 34.46 -13.45 -1.69
CA LYS A 417 35.05 -12.24 -2.33
C LYS A 417 35.08 -12.36 -3.86
N HIS A 418 35.01 -13.54 -4.41
CA HIS A 418 34.97 -13.80 -5.85
C HIS A 418 34.25 -15.13 -6.09
N GLY A 419 33.68 -15.28 -7.25
CA GLY A 419 32.93 -16.48 -7.63
C GLY A 419 32.02 -16.25 -8.82
N ASN A 420 31.17 -17.22 -9.04
CA ASN A 420 30.11 -17.18 -10.05
C ASN A 420 28.75 -17.28 -9.36
N GLY A 421 27.72 -16.76 -10.01
CA GLY A 421 26.35 -16.93 -9.57
C GLY A 421 25.36 -16.77 -10.71
N ILE A 422 24.20 -17.40 -10.54
CA ILE A 422 23.09 -17.30 -11.48
C ILE A 422 22.25 -16.08 -11.13
N VAL A 423 21.95 -15.25 -12.11
CA VAL A 423 21.09 -14.06 -11.94
C VAL A 423 19.66 -14.50 -11.67
N ILE A 424 19.10 -14.08 -10.54
CA ILE A 424 17.72 -14.35 -10.12
C ILE A 424 16.81 -13.11 -10.20
N GLY A 425 17.40 -11.92 -10.30
CA GLY A 425 16.72 -10.64 -10.44
C GLY A 425 17.69 -9.55 -10.80
N TYR A 426 17.23 -8.52 -11.53
CA TYR A 426 18.11 -7.42 -11.92
C TYR A 426 17.34 -6.13 -12.19
N THR A 427 18.06 -5.02 -12.18
CA THR A 427 17.57 -3.72 -12.60
C THR A 427 18.72 -2.81 -13.04
N VAL A 428 18.38 -1.71 -13.72
CA VAL A 428 19.31 -0.62 -14.04
C VAL A 428 18.82 0.65 -13.36
N LEU A 429 19.67 1.28 -12.58
CA LEU A 429 19.40 2.59 -11.97
C LEU A 429 19.86 3.72 -12.89
N TYR A 430 19.30 4.92 -12.65
CA TYR A 430 19.53 6.09 -13.49
C TYR A 430 20.02 7.28 -12.67
N GLU A 431 20.95 8.04 -13.25
CA GLU A 431 21.27 9.40 -12.83
C GLU A 431 20.60 10.38 -13.79
N GLY A 432 19.58 11.07 -13.32
CA GLY A 432 18.70 11.85 -14.19
C GLY A 432 17.96 10.97 -15.20
N THR A 433 18.36 11.03 -16.49
CA THR A 433 17.80 10.17 -17.55
C THR A 433 18.82 9.15 -18.09
N GLN A 434 20.04 9.17 -17.58
CA GLN A 434 21.12 8.31 -18.05
C GLN A 434 21.21 7.04 -17.19
N PRO A 435 21.26 5.85 -17.80
CA PRO A 435 21.52 4.61 -17.06
C PRO A 435 22.92 4.66 -16.46
N SER A 436 23.04 4.40 -15.17
CA SER A 436 24.26 4.62 -14.39
C SER A 436 24.81 3.38 -13.69
N LEU A 437 23.94 2.47 -13.22
CA LEU A 437 24.34 1.31 -12.45
C LEU A 437 23.46 0.11 -12.77
N GLY A 438 24.06 -1.00 -13.20
CA GLY A 438 23.41 -2.31 -13.25
C GLY A 438 23.49 -2.97 -11.87
N VAL A 439 22.36 -3.52 -11.39
CA VAL A 439 22.27 -4.24 -10.12
C VAL A 439 21.72 -5.63 -10.39
N PHE A 440 22.41 -6.65 -9.89
CA PHE A 440 22.03 -8.05 -10.03
C PHE A 440 21.91 -8.71 -8.65
N TYR A 441 20.86 -9.47 -8.48
CA TYR A 441 20.71 -10.46 -7.42
C TYR A 441 21.12 -11.80 -7.97
N ILE A 442 22.11 -12.44 -7.37
CA ILE A 442 22.63 -13.71 -7.81
C ILE A 442 22.52 -14.76 -6.71
N GLU A 443 22.46 -16.03 -7.14
CA GLU A 443 22.51 -17.20 -6.27
C GLU A 443 23.70 -18.06 -6.72
N ASP A 444 24.59 -18.41 -5.80
CA ASP A 444 25.75 -19.24 -6.09
C ASP A 444 25.43 -20.74 -6.04
N SER A 445 26.43 -21.58 -6.33
CA SER A 445 26.26 -23.04 -6.36
C SER A 445 25.96 -23.67 -5.00
N GLN A 446 26.07 -22.91 -3.90
CA GLN A 446 25.73 -23.38 -2.54
C GLN A 446 24.32 -22.92 -2.13
N GLY A 447 23.62 -22.17 -3.00
CA GLY A 447 22.32 -21.59 -2.74
C GLY A 447 22.40 -20.33 -1.84
N GLU A 448 23.57 -19.72 -1.69
CA GLU A 448 23.76 -18.46 -1.03
C GLU A 448 23.57 -17.30 -2.00
N ARG A 449 23.13 -16.15 -1.52
CA ARG A 449 22.79 -15.01 -2.38
C ARG A 449 23.70 -13.82 -2.16
N LYS A 450 23.88 -13.05 -3.22
CA LYS A 450 24.69 -11.84 -3.20
C LYS A 450 24.11 -10.77 -4.12
N VAL A 451 24.25 -9.50 -3.72
CA VAL A 451 24.03 -8.35 -4.59
C VAL A 451 25.36 -7.96 -5.24
N VAL A 452 25.37 -7.91 -6.56
CA VAL A 452 26.54 -7.44 -7.33
C VAL A 452 26.13 -6.36 -8.31
N THR A 453 27.07 -5.46 -8.66
CA THR A 453 26.79 -4.28 -9.48
C THR A 453 27.74 -4.19 -10.66
N SER A 454 27.35 -3.42 -11.68
CA SER A 454 28.22 -3.08 -12.80
C SER A 454 28.03 -1.63 -13.21
N GLN A 455 29.14 -0.95 -13.48
CA GLN A 455 29.17 0.39 -14.11
C GLN A 455 29.60 0.30 -15.58
N ASP A 456 29.84 -0.90 -16.09
CA ASP A 456 30.18 -1.12 -17.48
C ASP A 456 28.98 -0.78 -18.40
N LYS A 457 29.22 0.13 -19.34
CA LYS A 457 28.16 0.66 -20.21
C LYS A 457 27.59 -0.40 -21.16
N GLU A 458 28.39 -1.38 -21.59
CA GLU A 458 27.93 -2.44 -22.49
C GLU A 458 27.04 -3.43 -21.74
N ILE A 459 27.43 -3.78 -20.51
CA ILE A 459 26.60 -4.59 -19.61
C ILE A 459 25.26 -3.88 -19.35
N ILE A 460 25.31 -2.60 -18.93
CA ILE A 460 24.11 -1.81 -18.61
C ILE A 460 23.17 -1.68 -19.83
N SER A 461 23.71 -1.47 -21.05
CA SER A 461 22.90 -1.47 -22.26
C SER A 461 22.28 -2.82 -22.52
N SER A 462 23.08 -3.87 -22.43
CA SER A 462 22.61 -5.24 -22.63
C SER A 462 21.52 -5.65 -21.65
N MET A 463 21.56 -5.18 -20.39
CA MET A 463 20.51 -5.45 -19.38
C MET A 463 19.12 -4.93 -19.78
N ARG A 464 19.05 -3.95 -20.67
CA ARG A 464 17.82 -3.35 -21.15
C ARG A 464 17.34 -3.94 -22.48
N GLU A 465 18.17 -4.71 -23.15
CA GLU A 465 17.94 -5.25 -24.50
C GLU A 465 17.83 -6.78 -24.51
N LYS A 466 18.42 -7.43 -23.51
CA LYS A 466 18.51 -8.91 -23.47
C LYS A 466 18.10 -9.43 -22.09
N GLU A 467 17.65 -10.69 -22.08
CA GLU A 467 17.38 -11.42 -20.84
C GLU A 467 18.65 -11.70 -20.05
N TRP A 468 18.63 -11.42 -18.75
CA TRP A 468 19.72 -11.74 -17.83
C TRP A 468 19.36 -12.76 -16.76
N ILE A 469 18.08 -12.99 -16.46
CA ILE A 469 17.67 -14.05 -15.53
C ILE A 469 18.15 -15.40 -16.04
N GLU A 470 18.65 -16.23 -15.12
CA GLU A 470 19.26 -17.56 -15.37
C GLU A 470 20.62 -17.52 -16.09
N LYS A 471 21.20 -16.34 -16.34
CA LYS A 471 22.59 -16.26 -16.80
C LYS A 471 23.55 -16.39 -15.64
N GLU A 472 24.63 -17.13 -15.88
CA GLU A 472 25.78 -17.13 -14.97
C GLU A 472 26.64 -15.89 -15.20
N ILE A 473 27.03 -15.24 -14.11
CA ILE A 473 27.98 -14.12 -14.12
C ILE A 473 29.06 -14.35 -13.08
N SER A 474 30.27 -13.86 -13.40
CA SER A 474 31.41 -13.85 -12.47
C SER A 474 31.46 -12.53 -11.72
N TYR A 475 31.99 -12.56 -10.50
CA TYR A 475 32.14 -11.35 -9.69
C TYR A 475 33.43 -11.33 -8.88
N HIS A 476 33.93 -10.12 -8.62
CA HIS A 476 34.99 -9.83 -7.67
C HIS A 476 34.54 -8.71 -6.72
N GLY A 477 34.59 -8.97 -5.40
CA GLY A 477 33.93 -8.10 -4.41
C GLY A 477 32.42 -8.07 -4.61
N ASN A 478 31.89 -6.89 -4.86
CA ASN A 478 30.48 -6.68 -5.20
C ASN A 478 30.31 -6.19 -6.67
N GLN A 479 31.30 -6.42 -7.53
CA GLN A 479 31.27 -6.00 -8.92
C GLN A 479 31.29 -7.19 -9.86
N VAL A 480 30.54 -7.10 -10.95
CA VAL A 480 30.57 -8.05 -12.07
C VAL A 480 31.94 -7.94 -12.75
N SER A 481 32.59 -9.08 -13.00
CA SER A 481 33.93 -9.18 -13.62
C SER A 481 33.86 -9.72 -15.03
#